data_155dbdaf0fa3e9fda6fc2bc75db6e67e
#
_entry.id   155dbdaf0fa3e9fda6fc2bc75db6e67e
#
_cell.length_a   1.000
_cell.length_b   1.000
_cell.length_c   1.000
_cell.angle_alpha   90.00
_cell.angle_beta   90.00
_cell.angle_gamma   90.00
#
_symmetry.space_group_name_H-M   'P 1'
#
loop_
_entity.id
_entity.type
_entity.pdbx_description
1 polymer ?
#
loop_
_entity_poly.entity_id
_entity_poly.type
_entity_poly.pdbx_seq_one_letter_code
_entity_poly.pdbx_strand_id
1 'polypeptide(L)'
;MLLGHGDILCTDDIEYQSFRDKIRSESWKNEFLKKSLSERVAIANEFRKESELNKKNKSLEIMDVNNEEVNRTLIQFNYPDFFIHGHTHRPNCHSITLDGHKMQRIVLGDWYEQGSYLIFNAHGIETHQV
;
A
#
# COMPACT_ATOMS: atom_id res chain seq x y z
N MET A 1 -14.83 9.10 0.78
CA MET A 1 -14.03 7.88 0.55
C MET A 1 -12.64 8.25 0.08
N LEU A 2 -11.59 7.61 0.63
CA LEU A 2 -10.19 7.76 0.24
C LEU A 2 -9.69 6.43 -0.32
N LEU A 3 -8.99 6.47 -1.44
CA LEU A 3 -8.33 5.31 -2.05
C LEU A 3 -6.82 5.55 -2.09
N GLY A 4 -6.04 4.58 -1.70
CA GLY A 4 -4.59 4.65 -1.73
C GLY A 4 -3.95 3.30 -2.03
N HIS A 5 -2.67 3.30 -2.46
CA HIS A 5 -1.94 2.04 -2.56
C HIS A 5 -1.62 1.48 -1.17
N GLY A 6 -1.24 2.31 -0.22
CA GLY A 6 -0.92 1.93 1.17
C GLY A 6 0.57 1.91 1.48
N ASP A 7 1.42 1.94 0.49
CA ASP A 7 2.89 1.89 0.63
C ASP A 7 3.48 3.04 1.47
N ILE A 8 2.84 4.21 1.45
CA ILE A 8 3.26 5.36 2.25
C ILE A 8 3.01 5.19 3.75
N LEU A 9 2.13 4.26 4.11
CA LEU A 9 1.74 4.03 5.50
C LEU A 9 2.76 3.17 6.27
N CYS A 10 3.61 2.41 5.56
CA CYS A 10 4.62 1.52 6.15
C CYS A 10 5.91 2.31 6.47
N THR A 11 5.79 3.33 7.33
CA THR A 11 6.89 4.26 7.63
C THR A 11 8.00 3.63 8.48
N ASP A 12 7.73 2.52 9.15
CA ASP A 12 8.72 1.79 9.95
C ASP A 12 9.70 0.99 9.07
N ASP A 13 9.33 0.69 7.82
CA ASP A 13 10.24 0.10 6.83
C ASP A 13 11.06 1.20 6.13
N ILE A 14 12.06 1.73 6.84
CA ILE A 14 12.90 2.84 6.37
C ILE A 14 13.62 2.51 5.06
N GLU A 15 14.09 1.26 4.91
CA GLU A 15 14.77 0.83 3.67
C GLU A 15 13.79 0.88 2.48
N TYR A 16 12.58 0.38 2.67
CA TYR A 16 11.54 0.43 1.64
C TYR A 16 11.16 1.87 1.31
N GLN A 17 10.97 2.74 2.30
CA GLN A 17 10.65 4.15 2.05
C GLN A 17 11.76 4.87 1.29
N SER A 18 13.01 4.64 1.63
CA SER A 18 14.16 5.20 0.90
C SER A 18 14.20 4.72 -0.56
N PHE A 19 14.00 3.42 -0.80
CA PHE A 19 13.88 2.85 -2.13
C PHE A 19 12.70 3.46 -2.91
N ARG A 20 11.53 3.55 -2.27
CA ARG A 20 10.32 4.15 -2.84
C ARG A 20 10.55 5.59 -3.29
N ASP A 21 11.14 6.41 -2.46
CA ASP A 21 11.41 7.82 -2.77
C ASP A 21 12.38 7.95 -3.95
N LYS A 22 13.40 7.11 -3.99
CA LYS A 22 14.33 7.05 -5.12
C LYS A 22 13.62 6.73 -6.43
N ILE A 23 12.86 5.63 -6.51
CA ILE A 23 12.25 5.19 -7.78
C ILE A 23 11.07 6.05 -8.21
N ARG A 24 10.46 6.81 -7.29
CA ARG A 24 9.38 7.75 -7.59
C ARG A 24 9.87 9.15 -7.90
N SER A 25 11.16 9.44 -7.75
CA SER A 25 11.73 10.75 -8.11
C SER A 25 11.63 11.00 -9.62
N GLU A 26 11.40 12.24 -10.01
CA GLU A 26 11.28 12.62 -11.43
C GLU A 26 12.58 12.30 -12.20
N SER A 27 13.74 12.51 -11.57
CA SER A 27 15.03 12.20 -12.19
C SER A 27 15.15 10.71 -12.53
N TRP A 28 14.83 9.83 -11.58
CA TRP A 28 14.88 8.38 -11.80
C TRP A 28 13.88 7.93 -12.86
N LYS A 29 12.64 8.40 -12.80
CA LYS A 29 11.60 8.09 -13.80
C LYS A 29 12.05 8.47 -15.21
N ASN A 30 12.57 9.68 -15.37
CA ASN A 30 13.03 10.17 -16.66
C ASN A 30 14.17 9.31 -17.23
N GLU A 31 15.15 8.93 -16.39
CA GLU A 31 16.23 8.05 -16.82
C GLU A 31 15.76 6.61 -17.12
N PHE A 32 14.84 6.10 -16.31
CA PHE A 32 14.24 4.78 -16.54
C PHE A 32 13.44 4.73 -17.86
N LEU A 33 12.67 5.77 -18.16
CA LEU A 33 11.86 5.83 -19.38
C LEU A 33 12.66 5.99 -20.67
N LYS A 34 13.91 6.49 -20.60
CA LYS A 34 14.86 6.51 -21.75
C LYS A 34 15.38 5.13 -22.14
N LYS A 35 15.30 4.15 -21.22
CA LYS A 35 15.80 2.79 -21.46
C LYS A 35 14.88 2.02 -22.39
N SER A 36 15.45 1.05 -23.10
CA SER A 36 14.68 0.10 -23.90
C SER A 36 13.74 -0.76 -23.02
N LEU A 37 12.72 -1.35 -23.62
CA LEU A 37 11.79 -2.20 -22.89
C LEU A 37 12.51 -3.39 -22.21
N SER A 38 13.47 -4.01 -22.89
CA SER A 38 14.27 -5.11 -22.35
C SER A 38 15.07 -4.72 -21.11
N GLU A 39 15.71 -3.55 -21.12
CA GLU A 39 16.43 -3.02 -19.96
C GLU A 39 15.48 -2.72 -18.79
N ARG A 40 14.31 -2.14 -19.08
CA ARG A 40 13.29 -1.89 -18.03
C ARG A 40 12.78 -3.17 -17.39
N VAL A 41 12.55 -4.22 -18.18
CA VAL A 41 12.16 -5.55 -17.68
C VAL A 41 13.26 -6.16 -16.82
N ALA A 42 14.53 -6.06 -17.25
CA ALA A 42 15.66 -6.55 -16.46
C ALA A 42 15.73 -5.86 -15.08
N ILE A 43 15.65 -4.53 -15.04
CA ILE A 43 15.62 -3.75 -13.80
C ILE A 43 14.44 -4.14 -12.89
N ALA A 44 13.24 -4.30 -13.46
CA ALA A 44 12.07 -4.73 -12.70
C ALA A 44 12.24 -6.12 -12.07
N ASN A 45 12.89 -7.05 -12.80
CA ASN A 45 13.18 -8.38 -12.29
C ASN A 45 14.23 -8.37 -11.17
N GLU A 46 15.24 -7.51 -11.26
CA GLU A 46 16.21 -7.30 -10.18
C GLU A 46 15.52 -6.77 -8.92
N PHE A 47 14.66 -5.76 -9.02
CA PHE A 47 13.92 -5.22 -7.91
C PHE A 47 12.99 -6.25 -7.25
N ARG A 48 12.38 -7.14 -8.04
CA ARG A 48 11.57 -8.23 -7.49
C ARG A 48 12.40 -9.21 -6.67
N LYS A 49 13.57 -9.62 -7.18
CA LYS A 49 14.48 -10.51 -6.45
C LYS A 49 14.97 -9.90 -5.15
N GLU A 50 15.36 -8.63 -5.18
CA GLU A 50 15.78 -7.89 -3.99
C GLU A 50 14.65 -7.77 -2.96
N SER A 51 13.42 -7.46 -3.41
CA SER A 51 12.25 -7.39 -2.55
C SER A 51 11.93 -8.72 -1.87
N GLU A 52 12.05 -9.85 -2.59
CA GLU A 52 11.83 -11.19 -2.02
C GLU A 52 12.89 -11.56 -0.98
N LEU A 53 14.15 -11.20 -1.21
CA LEU A 53 15.23 -11.43 -0.24
C LEU A 53 15.03 -10.58 1.01
N ASN A 54 14.68 -9.30 0.84
CA ASN A 54 14.47 -8.37 1.95
C ASN A 54 13.27 -8.78 2.82
N LYS A 55 12.18 -9.26 2.21
CA LYS A 55 11.01 -9.76 2.95
C LYS A 55 11.35 -10.91 3.91
N LYS A 56 12.27 -11.78 3.55
CA LYS A 56 12.69 -12.91 4.39
C LYS A 56 13.42 -12.48 5.67
N ASN A 57 14.02 -11.31 5.66
CA ASN A 57 14.84 -10.79 6.74
C ASN A 57 14.14 -9.75 7.62
N LYS A 58 12.90 -9.36 7.27
CA LYS A 58 12.12 -8.33 7.98
C LYS A 58 11.04 -8.95 8.85
N SER A 59 10.81 -8.36 10.02
CA SER A 59 9.67 -8.74 10.84
C SER A 59 8.35 -8.33 10.16
N LEU A 60 7.30 -9.08 10.45
CA LEU A 60 5.98 -8.78 9.92
C LEU A 60 5.46 -7.41 10.39
N GLU A 61 5.89 -6.95 11.56
CA GLU A 61 5.47 -5.67 12.15
C GLU A 61 6.03 -4.48 11.35
N ILE A 62 7.31 -4.52 10.97
CA ILE A 62 7.95 -3.45 10.18
C ILE A 62 7.30 -3.30 8.80
N MET A 63 6.79 -4.41 8.24
CA MET A 63 6.14 -4.42 6.93
C MET A 63 4.66 -4.03 6.98
N ASP A 64 4.10 -3.77 8.16
CA ASP A 64 2.71 -3.30 8.30
C ASP A 64 2.63 -1.78 8.29
N VAL A 65 1.40 -1.28 8.28
CA VAL A 65 1.14 0.16 8.37
C VAL A 65 1.49 0.69 9.76
N ASN A 66 2.11 1.84 9.83
CA ASN A 66 2.29 2.59 11.06
C ASN A 66 0.96 3.29 11.42
N ASN A 67 0.46 3.07 12.64
CA ASN A 67 -0.83 3.61 13.07
C ASN A 67 -0.85 5.14 13.17
N GLU A 68 0.28 5.77 13.53
CA GLU A 68 0.37 7.23 13.56
C GLU A 68 0.27 7.82 12.16
N GLU A 69 0.88 7.15 11.17
CA GLU A 69 0.80 7.58 9.77
C GLU A 69 -0.61 7.37 9.19
N VAL A 70 -1.28 6.29 9.58
CA VAL A 70 -2.71 6.11 9.25
C VAL A 70 -3.53 7.26 9.79
N ASN A 71 -3.38 7.60 11.07
CA ASN A 71 -4.12 8.70 11.70
C ASN A 71 -3.81 10.05 11.03
N ARG A 72 -2.53 10.33 10.74
CA ARG A 72 -2.10 11.54 10.02
C ARG A 72 -2.76 11.63 8.65
N THR A 73 -2.79 10.51 7.91
CA THR A 73 -3.45 10.43 6.61
C THR A 73 -4.95 10.71 6.73
N LEU A 74 -5.64 10.11 7.70
CA LEU A 74 -7.08 10.35 7.91
C LEU A 74 -7.38 11.81 8.22
N ILE A 75 -6.59 12.45 9.05
CA ILE A 75 -6.70 13.89 9.37
C ILE A 75 -6.48 14.73 8.10
N GLN A 76 -5.40 14.47 7.37
CA GLN A 76 -5.04 15.20 6.15
C GLN A 76 -6.15 15.19 5.11
N PHE A 77 -6.89 14.08 5.00
CA PHE A 77 -7.99 13.92 4.05
C PHE A 77 -9.37 14.18 4.66
N ASN A 78 -9.41 14.92 5.77
CA ASN A 78 -10.64 15.38 6.43
C ASN A 78 -11.58 14.25 6.82
N TYR A 79 -11.03 13.22 7.51
CA TYR A 79 -11.77 12.12 8.13
C TYR A 79 -12.72 11.39 7.17
N PRO A 80 -12.22 10.77 6.09
CA PRO A 80 -13.08 10.07 5.13
C PRO A 80 -13.78 8.87 5.80
N ASP A 81 -15.07 8.68 5.56
CA ASP A 81 -15.82 7.55 6.13
C ASP A 81 -15.16 6.20 5.83
N PHE A 82 -14.56 6.09 4.63
CA PHE A 82 -13.86 4.89 4.18
C PHE A 82 -12.47 5.24 3.66
N PHE A 83 -11.47 4.50 4.13
CA PHE A 83 -10.13 4.49 3.59
C PHE A 83 -9.79 3.07 3.11
N ILE A 84 -9.66 2.88 1.80
CA ILE A 84 -9.39 1.59 1.16
C ILE A 84 -7.96 1.59 0.62
N HIS A 85 -7.18 0.60 1.00
CA HIS A 85 -5.81 0.44 0.50
C HIS A 85 -5.38 -1.03 0.42
N GLY A 86 -4.28 -1.30 -0.28
CA GLY A 86 -3.63 -2.60 -0.42
C GLY A 86 -2.25 -2.62 0.22
N HIS A 87 -1.26 -3.04 -0.52
CA HIS A 87 0.18 -3.10 -0.25
C HIS A 87 0.61 -4.13 0.79
N THR A 88 0.03 -4.13 1.99
CA THR A 88 0.41 -5.05 3.07
C THR A 88 -0.11 -6.47 2.87
N HIS A 89 -1.06 -6.66 1.98
CA HIS A 89 -1.72 -7.95 1.69
C HIS A 89 -2.29 -8.62 2.94
N ARG A 90 -2.84 -7.82 3.86
CA ARG A 90 -3.46 -8.28 5.11
C ARG A 90 -4.92 -7.86 5.15
N PRO A 91 -5.78 -8.57 4.39
CA PRO A 91 -7.18 -8.18 4.24
C PRO A 91 -7.88 -8.11 5.59
N ASN A 92 -8.42 -6.95 5.89
CA ASN A 92 -9.15 -6.69 7.12
C ASN A 92 -9.97 -5.40 7.01
N CYS A 93 -10.98 -5.27 7.89
CA CYS A 93 -11.75 -4.05 8.06
C CYS A 93 -11.54 -3.53 9.50
N HIS A 94 -10.90 -2.38 9.62
CA HIS A 94 -10.60 -1.75 10.90
C HIS A 94 -11.55 -0.58 11.14
N SER A 95 -12.29 -0.61 12.26
CA SER A 95 -13.06 0.54 12.72
C SER A 95 -12.14 1.49 13.49
N ILE A 96 -12.07 2.73 13.05
CA ILE A 96 -11.24 3.78 13.66
C ILE A 96 -12.16 4.89 14.16
N THR A 97 -11.90 5.36 15.38
CA THR A 97 -12.51 6.58 15.91
C THR A 97 -11.39 7.55 16.26
N LEU A 98 -11.38 8.69 15.60
CA LEU A 98 -10.34 9.72 15.76
C LEU A 98 -11.03 11.10 15.78
N ASP A 99 -10.76 11.91 16.80
CA ASP A 99 -11.36 13.24 17.00
C ASP A 99 -12.90 13.27 16.91
N GLY A 100 -13.55 12.19 17.36
CA GLY A 100 -15.00 12.02 17.30
C GLY A 100 -15.56 11.53 15.97
N HIS A 101 -14.74 11.39 14.93
CA HIS A 101 -15.11 10.84 13.62
C HIS A 101 -14.98 9.32 13.62
N LYS A 102 -15.99 8.62 13.12
CA LYS A 102 -15.97 7.17 12.93
C LYS A 102 -15.68 6.85 11.47
N MET A 103 -14.67 6.06 11.24
CA MET A 103 -14.17 5.70 9.89
C MET A 103 -13.92 4.21 9.80
N GLN A 104 -13.89 3.69 8.59
CA GLN A 104 -13.45 2.32 8.30
C GLN A 104 -12.22 2.34 7.40
N ARG A 105 -11.15 1.68 7.86
CA ARG A 105 -9.97 1.38 7.03
C ARG A 105 -10.05 -0.05 6.54
N ILE A 106 -10.10 -0.23 5.24
CA ILE A 106 -10.26 -1.53 4.61
C ILE A 106 -8.98 -1.85 3.84
N VAL A 107 -8.39 -2.99 4.18
CA VAL A 107 -7.18 -3.49 3.52
C VAL A 107 -7.55 -4.58 2.54
N LEU A 108 -7.12 -4.42 1.29
CA LEU A 108 -7.34 -5.41 0.23
C LEU A 108 -6.30 -6.53 0.31
N GLY A 109 -6.71 -7.76 -0.04
CA GLY A 109 -5.83 -8.90 -0.18
C GLY A 109 -4.99 -8.85 -1.46
N ASP A 110 -4.18 -9.88 -1.63
CA ASP A 110 -3.43 -10.12 -2.87
C ASP A 110 -4.21 -11.02 -3.84
N TRP A 111 -3.57 -11.32 -4.97
CA TRP A 111 -4.10 -12.17 -6.03
C TRP A 111 -3.13 -13.31 -6.39
N TYR A 112 -2.35 -13.80 -5.42
CA TYR A 112 -1.37 -14.86 -5.68
C TYR A 112 -2.02 -16.25 -5.78
N GLU A 113 -2.76 -16.66 -4.74
CA GLU A 113 -3.44 -17.96 -4.69
C GLU A 113 -4.96 -17.80 -4.73
N GLN A 114 -5.47 -16.77 -4.10
CA GLN A 114 -6.88 -16.40 -4.09
C GLN A 114 -7.03 -14.94 -4.47
N GLY A 115 -7.99 -14.65 -5.34
CA GLY A 115 -8.36 -13.28 -5.64
C GLY A 115 -9.29 -12.72 -4.57
N SER A 116 -9.20 -11.41 -4.34
CA SER A 116 -10.18 -10.70 -3.52
C SER A 116 -10.55 -9.37 -4.17
N TYR A 117 -11.82 -9.00 -4.07
CA TYR A 117 -12.29 -7.71 -4.54
C TYR A 117 -13.31 -7.11 -3.60
N LEU A 118 -13.50 -5.82 -3.72
CA LEU A 118 -14.45 -5.04 -2.94
C LEU A 118 -15.44 -4.39 -3.89
N ILE A 119 -16.72 -4.50 -3.57
CA ILE A 119 -17.81 -3.76 -4.21
C ILE A 119 -18.24 -2.63 -3.28
N PHE A 120 -18.24 -1.41 -3.80
CA PHE A 120 -18.80 -0.25 -3.13
C PHE A 120 -20.02 0.25 -3.93
N ASN A 121 -21.19 0.24 -3.31
CA ASN A 121 -22.44 0.65 -3.93
C ASN A 121 -23.33 1.41 -2.94
N ALA A 122 -24.57 1.70 -3.35
CA ALA A 122 -25.55 2.41 -2.50
C ALA A 122 -25.95 1.65 -1.22
N HIS A 123 -25.67 0.36 -1.13
CA HIS A 123 -25.97 -0.48 0.04
C HIS A 123 -24.79 -0.63 0.99
N GLY A 124 -23.62 -0.10 0.62
CA GLY A 124 -22.40 -0.13 1.43
C GLY A 124 -21.22 -0.81 0.74
N ILE A 125 -20.38 -1.44 1.55
CA ILE A 125 -19.17 -2.13 1.13
C ILE A 125 -19.32 -3.63 1.35
N GLU A 126 -19.01 -4.40 0.32
CA GLU A 126 -18.98 -5.86 0.35
C GLU A 126 -17.60 -6.34 -0.09
N THR A 127 -17.01 -7.28 0.65
CA THR A 127 -15.74 -7.92 0.29
C THR A 127 -16.00 -9.35 -0.16
N HIS A 128 -15.36 -9.74 -1.25
CA HIS A 128 -15.50 -11.06 -1.87
C HIS A 128 -14.14 -11.71 -2.07
N GLN A 129 -14.11 -13.04 -1.95
CA GLN A 129 -12.97 -13.88 -2.34
C GLN A 129 -13.35 -14.68 -3.59
N VAL A 130 -12.36 -14.93 -4.46
CA VAL A 130 -12.53 -15.66 -5.73
C VAL A 130 -11.58 -16.83 -5.76
#